data_e3a0113a92ccb754071d9f96b75c0871
#
_entry.id   e3a0113a92ccb754071d9f96b75c0871
#
_cell.length_a   1.000
_cell.length_b   1.000
_cell.length_c   1.000
_cell.angle_alpha   90.00
_cell.angle_beta   90.00
_cell.angle_gamma   90.00
#
_symmetry.space_group_name_H-M   'P 1'
#
loop_
_entity.id
_entity.type
_entity.pdbx_description
1 polymer ?
#
loop_
_entity_poly.entity_id
_entity_poly.type
_entity_poly.pdbx_seq_one_letter_code
_entity_poly.pdbx_strand_id
1 'polypeptide(L)'
;MAKLIVSPLARADMREIGDYISQKLRNPDAALRLIRRLREAMLPLREFPESGAPLLVAGKQSAAYRYLVCGSYLIFYHTAGDAVHIDRVLYGRRDYMAILFSDQLEEE
;
A
#
# COMPACT_ATOMS: atom_id res chain seq x y z
N MET A 1 6.78 -16.55 11.47
CA MET A 1 6.85 -15.29 10.69
C MET A 1 6.04 -15.46 9.43
N ALA A 2 5.13 -14.52 9.13
CA ALA A 2 4.30 -14.59 7.94
C ALA A 2 5.12 -14.32 6.68
N LYS A 3 4.62 -14.81 5.55
CA LYS A 3 5.19 -14.47 4.25
C LYS A 3 4.71 -13.07 3.85
N LEU A 4 5.58 -12.32 3.20
CA LEU A 4 5.24 -11.01 2.67
C LEU A 4 5.19 -11.11 1.15
N ILE A 5 4.01 -10.86 0.58
CA ILE A 5 3.77 -10.96 -0.85
C ILE A 5 3.36 -9.60 -1.37
N VAL A 6 4.15 -9.04 -2.28
CA VAL A 6 3.84 -7.75 -2.91
C VAL A 6 3.12 -8.04 -4.22
N SER A 7 1.88 -7.54 -4.35
CA SER A 7 1.08 -7.79 -5.55
C SER A 7 1.68 -7.12 -6.78
N PRO A 8 1.32 -7.60 -7.98
CA PRO A 8 1.75 -6.92 -9.22
C PRO A 8 1.30 -5.47 -9.29
N LEU A 9 0.08 -5.17 -8.80
CA LEU A 9 -0.41 -3.79 -8.77
C LEU A 9 0.38 -2.91 -7.82
N ALA A 10 0.74 -3.43 -6.64
CA ALA A 10 1.55 -2.68 -5.68
C ALA A 10 2.95 -2.42 -6.25
N ARG A 11 3.52 -3.40 -6.96
CA ARG A 11 4.82 -3.22 -7.62
C ARG A 11 4.74 -2.14 -8.70
N ALA A 12 3.65 -2.14 -9.48
CA ALA A 12 3.43 -1.11 -10.49
C ALA A 12 3.26 0.26 -9.85
N ASP A 13 2.53 0.35 -8.73
CA ASP A 13 2.39 1.60 -7.98
C ASP A 13 3.75 2.15 -7.57
N MET A 14 4.61 1.31 -7.01
CA MET A 14 5.94 1.73 -6.56
C MET A 14 6.81 2.17 -7.72
N ARG A 15 6.70 1.50 -8.87
CA ARG A 15 7.43 1.88 -10.07
C ARG A 15 6.98 3.25 -10.57
N GLU A 16 5.67 3.50 -10.61
CA GLU A 16 5.14 4.80 -11.02
C GLU A 16 5.57 5.92 -10.08
N ILE A 17 5.55 5.66 -8.78
CA ILE A 17 6.01 6.64 -7.77
C ILE A 17 7.48 6.96 -7.99
N GLY A 18 8.31 5.93 -8.16
CA GLY A 18 9.74 6.11 -8.38
C GLY A 18 10.03 6.85 -9.67
N ASP A 19 9.34 6.51 -10.75
CA ASP A 19 9.52 7.17 -12.06
C ASP A 19 9.11 8.64 -11.98
N TYR A 20 8.00 8.94 -11.31
CA TYR A 20 7.56 10.32 -11.15
C TYR A 20 8.61 11.17 -10.44
N ILE A 21 9.14 10.68 -9.32
CA ILE A 21 10.14 11.44 -8.54
C ILE A 21 11.46 11.54 -9.31
N SER A 22 11.86 10.44 -9.93
CA SER A 22 13.13 10.40 -10.67
C SER A 22 13.12 11.30 -11.90
N GLN A 23 12.03 11.25 -12.68
CA GLN A 23 11.96 11.94 -13.97
C GLN A 23 11.31 13.31 -13.89
N LYS A 24 10.12 13.40 -13.27
CA LYS A 24 9.39 14.66 -13.19
C LYS A 24 10.00 15.63 -12.21
N LEU A 25 10.43 15.15 -11.06
CA LEU A 25 11.07 15.98 -10.05
C LEU A 25 12.58 15.96 -10.19
N ARG A 26 13.11 15.22 -11.15
CA ARG A 26 14.55 15.14 -11.47
C ARG A 26 15.41 14.82 -10.24
N ASN A 27 14.92 13.89 -9.42
CA ASN A 27 15.62 13.52 -8.20
C ASN A 27 15.67 12.00 -8.03
N PRO A 28 16.56 11.31 -8.78
CA PRO A 28 16.65 9.85 -8.69
C PRO A 28 17.08 9.33 -7.32
N ASP A 29 17.89 10.09 -6.59
CA ASP A 29 18.29 9.66 -5.25
C ASP A 29 17.11 9.68 -4.28
N ALA A 30 16.25 10.68 -4.37
CA ALA A 30 15.03 10.74 -3.56
C ALA A 30 14.06 9.59 -3.91
N ALA A 31 13.97 9.22 -5.20
CA ALA A 31 13.17 8.09 -5.64
C ALA A 31 13.65 6.79 -4.98
N LEU A 32 14.94 6.53 -5.00
CA LEU A 32 15.52 5.34 -4.38
C LEU A 32 15.31 5.32 -2.87
N ARG A 33 15.48 6.46 -2.20
CA ARG A 33 15.26 6.54 -0.75
C ARG A 33 13.81 6.25 -0.40
N LEU A 34 12.86 6.77 -1.16
CA LEU A 34 11.44 6.54 -0.90
C LEU A 34 11.07 5.08 -1.10
N ILE A 35 11.51 4.48 -2.21
CA ILE A 35 11.21 3.06 -2.47
C ILE A 35 11.79 2.19 -1.34
N ARG A 36 12.99 2.50 -0.88
CA ARG A 36 13.59 1.78 0.24
C ARG A 36 12.75 1.94 1.52
N ARG A 37 12.31 3.15 1.82
CA ARG A 37 11.48 3.42 2.99
C ARG A 37 10.14 2.67 2.94
N LEU A 38 9.53 2.61 1.75
CA LEU A 38 8.28 1.86 1.57
C LEU A 38 8.50 0.37 1.86
N ARG A 39 9.58 -0.20 1.36
CA ARG A 39 9.89 -1.61 1.61
C ARG A 39 10.21 -1.87 3.08
N GLU A 40 10.96 -0.99 3.71
CA GLU A 40 11.29 -1.10 5.13
C GLU A 40 10.04 -1.00 6.01
N ALA A 41 9.05 -0.22 5.60
CA ALA A 41 7.78 -0.13 6.33
C ALA A 41 6.97 -1.41 6.23
N MET A 42 7.11 -2.17 5.14
CA MET A 42 6.38 -3.43 4.93
C MET A 42 6.96 -4.60 5.73
N LEU A 43 8.27 -4.64 5.93
CA LEU A 43 8.95 -5.79 6.52
C LEU A 43 8.43 -6.18 7.91
N PRO A 44 8.17 -5.22 8.84
CA PRO A 44 7.66 -5.58 10.17
C PRO A 44 6.30 -6.26 10.15
N LEU A 45 5.54 -6.17 9.05
CA LEU A 45 4.24 -6.82 8.95
C LEU A 45 4.34 -8.35 9.00
N ARG A 46 5.51 -8.91 8.72
CA ARG A 46 5.72 -10.35 8.82
C ARG A 46 5.62 -10.85 10.27
N GLU A 47 5.99 -10.01 11.23
CA GLU A 47 5.90 -10.31 12.65
C GLU A 47 4.65 -9.72 13.29
N PHE A 48 4.23 -8.55 12.82
CA PHE A 48 3.11 -7.81 13.40
C PHE A 48 2.10 -7.44 12.31
N PRO A 49 1.37 -8.45 11.79
CA PRO A 49 0.45 -8.21 10.66
C PRO A 49 -0.71 -7.29 11.02
N GLU A 50 -1.00 -7.11 12.30
CA GLU A 50 -2.09 -6.24 12.73
C GLU A 50 -1.64 -4.83 13.13
N SER A 51 -0.37 -4.48 12.87
CA SER A 51 0.17 -3.19 13.28
C SER A 51 -0.42 -2.01 12.50
N GLY A 52 -0.91 -2.22 11.29
CA GLY A 52 -1.57 -1.19 10.53
C GLY A 52 -2.97 -0.89 11.04
N ALA A 53 -3.51 0.28 10.68
CA ALA A 53 -4.86 0.68 11.07
C ALA A 53 -5.89 -0.08 10.24
N PRO A 54 -7.04 -0.47 10.83
CA PRO A 54 -8.11 -1.09 10.07
C PRO A 54 -8.66 -0.11 9.04
N LEU A 55 -8.95 -0.60 7.84
CA LEU A 55 -9.56 0.21 6.79
C LEU A 55 -11.07 0.29 7.05
N LEU A 56 -11.63 1.50 6.98
CA LEU A 56 -13.07 1.69 7.10
C LEU A 56 -13.71 1.56 5.73
N VAL A 57 -14.65 0.63 5.60
CA VAL A 57 -15.42 0.43 4.38
C VAL A 57 -16.89 0.63 4.73
N ALA A 58 -17.53 1.61 4.08
CA ALA A 58 -18.93 1.97 4.35
C ALA A 58 -19.18 2.25 5.83
N GLY A 59 -18.24 2.92 6.51
CA GLY A 59 -18.35 3.29 7.91
C GLY A 59 -18.08 2.18 8.91
N LYS A 60 -17.70 0.99 8.44
CA LYS A 60 -17.39 -0.15 9.30
C LYS A 60 -15.93 -0.55 9.15
N GLN A 61 -15.32 -1.03 10.24
CA GLN A 61 -13.97 -1.54 10.17
C GLN A 61 -13.93 -2.84 9.39
N SER A 62 -12.99 -2.92 8.44
CA SER A 62 -12.75 -4.16 7.72
C SER A 62 -12.02 -5.13 8.62
N ALA A 63 -12.44 -6.39 8.63
CA ALA A 63 -11.74 -7.44 9.35
C ALA A 63 -10.44 -7.85 8.64
N ALA A 64 -10.37 -7.65 7.34
CA ALA A 64 -9.25 -8.15 6.52
C ALA A 64 -8.26 -7.04 6.11
N TYR A 65 -8.77 -5.86 5.77
CA TYR A 65 -7.94 -4.81 5.17
C TYR A 65 -7.43 -3.81 6.19
N ARG A 66 -6.13 -3.52 6.08
CA ARG A 66 -5.44 -2.54 6.92
C ARG A 66 -4.55 -1.65 6.06
N TYR A 67 -4.05 -0.58 6.64
CA TYR A 67 -3.09 0.29 5.96
C TYR A 67 -2.03 0.82 6.91
N LEU A 68 -0.87 1.12 6.32
CA LEU A 68 0.22 1.83 6.99
C LEU A 68 0.40 3.19 6.33
N VAL A 69 0.82 4.17 7.11
CA VAL A 69 1.22 5.48 6.59
C VAL A 69 2.73 5.52 6.50
N CYS A 70 3.25 5.83 5.32
CA CYS A 70 4.68 6.01 5.09
C CYS A 70 4.88 7.34 4.36
N GLY A 71 5.22 8.40 5.11
CA GLY A 71 5.29 9.75 4.56
C GLY A 71 3.94 10.18 4.00
N SER A 72 3.91 10.53 2.73
CA SER A 72 2.68 10.95 2.04
C SER A 72 1.94 9.79 1.38
N TYR A 73 2.39 8.56 1.59
CA TYR A 73 1.84 7.38 0.92
C TYR A 73 1.16 6.44 1.91
N LEU A 74 0.17 5.73 1.42
CA LEU A 74 -0.54 4.70 2.18
C LEU A 74 -0.23 3.34 1.56
N ILE A 75 0.10 2.38 2.43
CA ILE A 75 0.37 1.00 2.02
C ILE A 75 -0.83 0.17 2.47
N PHE A 76 -1.61 -0.31 1.51
CA PHE A 76 -2.80 -1.11 1.79
C PHE A 76 -2.45 -2.58 1.72
N TYR A 77 -2.89 -3.33 2.71
CA TYR A 77 -2.58 -4.75 2.78
C TYR A 77 -3.72 -5.53 3.44
N HIS A 78 -3.69 -6.83 3.26
CA HIS A 78 -4.58 -7.74 3.96
C HIS A 78 -3.81 -9.01 4.32
N THR A 79 -4.35 -9.74 5.29
CA THR A 79 -3.77 -11.04 5.68
C THR A 79 -4.66 -12.15 5.16
N ALA A 80 -4.03 -13.24 4.71
CA ALA A 80 -4.72 -14.43 4.26
C ALA A 80 -3.84 -15.63 4.58
N GLY A 81 -4.33 -16.50 5.45
CA GLY A 81 -3.55 -17.64 5.92
C GLY A 81 -2.30 -17.18 6.66
N ASP A 82 -1.15 -17.65 6.23
CA ASP A 82 0.15 -17.29 6.81
C ASP A 82 0.87 -16.18 6.02
N ALA A 83 0.15 -15.44 5.20
CA ALA A 83 0.73 -14.44 4.33
C ALA A 83 0.13 -13.06 4.57
N VAL A 84 0.98 -12.04 4.40
CA VAL A 84 0.58 -10.64 4.32
C VAL A 84 0.71 -10.24 2.86
N HIS A 85 -0.40 -9.80 2.28
CA HIS A 85 -0.45 -9.37 0.89
C HIS A 85 -0.48 -7.85 0.82
N ILE A 86 0.55 -7.27 0.22
CA ILE A 86 0.58 -5.83 -0.05
C ILE A 86 -0.23 -5.61 -1.33
N ASP A 87 -1.37 -4.94 -1.20
CA ASP A 87 -2.34 -4.80 -2.30
C ASP A 87 -2.06 -3.58 -3.16
N ARG A 88 -1.84 -2.43 -2.55
CA ARG A 88 -1.60 -1.17 -3.25
C ARG A 88 -0.69 -0.25 -2.43
N VAL A 89 0.01 0.63 -3.13
CA VAL A 89 0.75 1.74 -2.52
C VAL A 89 0.29 3.01 -3.23
N LEU A 90 -0.44 3.85 -2.52
CA LEU A 90 -1.11 5.01 -3.13
C LEU A 90 -0.76 6.30 -2.40
N TYR A 91 -0.71 7.39 -3.16
CA TYR A 91 -0.58 8.72 -2.57
C TYR A 91 -1.81 8.99 -1.70
N GLY A 92 -1.57 9.45 -0.46
CA GLY A 92 -2.64 9.59 0.54
C GLY A 92 -3.72 10.61 0.22
N ARG A 93 -3.50 11.48 -0.79
CA ARG A 93 -4.50 12.45 -1.24
C ARG A 93 -5.36 11.96 -2.41
N ARG A 94 -5.08 10.75 -2.93
CA ARG A 94 -5.91 10.17 -3.99
C ARG A 94 -7.18 9.60 -3.39
N ASP A 95 -8.19 9.45 -4.24
CA ASP A 95 -9.42 8.76 -3.85
C ASP A 95 -9.14 7.25 -3.83
N TYR A 96 -8.50 6.80 -2.74
CA TYR A 96 -8.06 5.41 -2.65
C TYR A 96 -9.23 4.44 -2.52
N MET A 97 -10.36 4.89 -1.97
CA MET A 97 -11.55 4.01 -1.87
C MET A 97 -12.09 3.66 -3.24
N ALA A 98 -12.16 4.63 -4.16
CA ALA A 98 -12.58 4.36 -5.53
C ALA A 98 -11.60 3.43 -6.23
N ILE A 99 -10.28 3.60 -6.01
CA ILE A 99 -9.25 2.77 -6.63
C ILE A 99 -9.30 1.33 -6.11
N LEU A 100 -9.44 1.16 -4.79
CA LEU A 100 -9.42 -0.16 -4.15
C LEU A 100 -10.69 -0.96 -4.44
N PHE A 101 -11.83 -0.29 -4.55
CA PHE A 101 -13.14 -0.94 -4.62
C PHE A 101 -13.95 -0.48 -5.84
N SER A 102 -13.26 -0.21 -6.95
CA SER A 102 -13.92 0.27 -8.16
C SER A 102 -14.98 -0.68 -8.69
N ASP A 103 -14.73 -1.99 -8.60
CA ASP A 103 -15.69 -3.00 -9.07
C ASP A 103 -16.99 -2.96 -8.26
N GLN A 104 -16.89 -2.73 -6.96
CA GLN A 104 -18.06 -2.63 -6.10
C GLN A 104 -18.85 -1.34 -6.36
N LEU A 105 -18.17 -0.26 -6.67
CA LEU A 105 -18.81 1.01 -6.97
C LEU A 105 -19.55 0.97 -8.31
N GLU A 106 -19.03 0.22 -9.27
CA GLU A 106 -19.65 0.10 -10.59
C GLU A 106 -20.95 -0.72 -10.57
N GLU A 107 -21.13 -1.56 -9.57
CA GLU A 107 -22.32 -2.41 -9.46
C GLU A 107 -23.55 -1.65 -8.96
N GLU A 108 -23.39 -0.44 -8.49
CA GLU A 108 -24.47 0.39 -8.05
C GLU A 108 -25.09 1.16 -9.23
#